data_0f074596b4e7dfd45d7491c37022badc
#
_entry.id   0f074596b4e7dfd45d7491c37022badc
#
_cell.length_a   1.000
_cell.length_b   1.000
_cell.length_c   1.000
_cell.angle_alpha   90.00
_cell.angle_beta   90.00
_cell.angle_gamma   90.00
#
_symmetry.space_group_name_H-M   'P 1'
#
loop_
_entity.id
_entity.type
_entity.pdbx_description
1 polymer ?
#
loop_
_entity_poly.entity_id
_entity_poly.type
_entity_poly.pdbx_seq_one_letter_code
_entity_poly.pdbx_strand_id
1 'polypeptide(L)'
;IIYRSLMERRFMEWCDSNDKCYKWSSEEVVIPYISPIDNKQHRYFPDFLIQTPKGWFLIEVKPLTQSRPPKKLVVENLELKKKRRYIKSVQTWLVNEAKWKAATKVCEKKGWSFQILTEKQLVPDK
;
A
#
# COMPACT_ATOMS: atom_id res chain seq x y z
N ILE A 1 1.89 -10.13 9.09
CA ILE A 1 1.34 -9.12 10.00
C ILE A 1 2.44 -8.50 10.86
N ILE A 2 3.18 -9.34 11.58
CA ILE A 2 4.29 -8.86 12.41
C ILE A 2 5.30 -8.07 11.57
N TYR A 3 5.63 -8.60 10.39
CA TYR A 3 6.56 -7.97 9.48
C TYR A 3 6.07 -6.58 9.04
N ARG A 4 4.78 -6.49 8.69
CA ARG A 4 4.19 -5.21 8.28
C ARG A 4 4.17 -4.22 9.43
N SER A 5 3.82 -4.66 10.63
CA SER A 5 3.84 -3.82 11.83
C SER A 5 5.23 -3.28 12.12
N LEU A 6 6.28 -4.09 11.91
CA LEU A 6 7.66 -3.64 12.09
C LEU A 6 8.02 -2.57 11.06
N MET A 7 7.62 -2.76 9.80
CA MET A 7 7.85 -1.77 8.75
C MET A 7 7.14 -0.45 9.05
N GLU A 8 5.89 -0.52 9.49
CA GLU A 8 5.14 0.68 9.88
C GLU A 8 5.81 1.40 11.05
N ARG A 9 6.28 0.65 12.04
CA ARG A 9 7.01 1.22 13.17
C ARG A 9 8.29 1.93 12.72
N ARG A 10 9.04 1.31 11.82
CA ARG A 10 10.25 1.92 11.28
C ARG A 10 9.95 3.21 10.54
N PHE A 11 8.86 3.25 9.81
CA PHE A 11 8.44 4.47 9.12
C PHE A 11 8.08 5.57 10.14
N MET A 12 7.32 5.23 11.19
CA MET A 12 6.97 6.21 12.23
C MET A 12 8.20 6.75 12.94
N GLU A 13 9.16 5.87 13.25
CA GLU A 13 10.43 6.28 13.86
C GLU A 13 11.21 7.21 12.94
N TRP A 14 11.22 6.92 11.64
CA TRP A 14 11.84 7.79 10.66
C TRP A 14 11.19 9.16 10.63
N CYS A 15 9.87 9.22 10.65
CA CYS A 15 9.13 10.49 10.68
C CYS A 15 9.45 11.30 11.93
N ASP A 16 9.51 10.65 13.09
CA ASP A 16 9.78 11.33 14.35
C ASP A 16 11.22 11.84 14.45
N SER A 17 12.16 11.13 13.85
CA SER A 17 13.58 11.47 13.95
C SER A 17 14.08 12.34 12.82
N ASN A 18 13.26 12.59 11.80
CA ASN A 18 13.66 13.35 10.61
C ASN A 18 13.04 14.73 10.64
N ASP A 19 13.87 15.76 10.80
CA ASP A 19 13.42 17.16 10.85
C ASP A 19 12.80 17.63 9.54
N LYS A 20 12.97 16.91 8.43
CA LYS A 20 12.30 17.21 7.16
C LYS A 20 10.88 16.67 7.12
N CYS A 21 10.49 15.82 8.06
CA CYS A 21 9.11 15.39 8.21
C CYS A 21 8.42 16.30 9.21
N TYR A 22 7.72 17.32 8.71
CA TYR A 22 7.12 18.35 9.56
C TYR A 22 5.91 17.84 10.33
N LYS A 23 5.09 17.02 9.68
CA LYS A 23 3.88 16.46 10.25
C LYS A 23 3.66 15.08 9.67
N TRP A 24 3.06 14.20 10.47
CA TRP A 24 2.60 12.93 9.95
C TRP A 24 1.36 12.47 10.72
N SER A 25 0.51 11.70 10.06
CA SER A 25 -0.65 11.09 10.67
C SER A 25 -0.85 9.70 10.10
N SER A 26 -1.52 8.84 10.86
CA SER A 26 -1.76 7.46 10.48
C SER A 26 -3.24 7.25 10.26
N GLU A 27 -3.60 6.68 9.10
CA GLU A 27 -4.94 6.23 8.74
C GLU A 27 -6.03 7.31 8.84
N GLU A 28 -5.69 8.59 8.70
CA GLU A 28 -6.66 9.69 8.75
C GLU A 28 -7.32 9.99 7.41
N VAL A 29 -6.64 9.67 6.32
CA VAL A 29 -7.16 9.93 4.98
C VAL A 29 -8.03 8.76 4.55
N VAL A 30 -9.23 9.06 4.06
CA VAL A 30 -10.16 8.05 3.57
C VAL A 30 -10.36 8.24 2.07
N ILE A 31 -10.13 7.18 1.32
CA ILE A 31 -10.25 7.22 -0.14
C ILE A 31 -11.31 6.21 -0.58
N PRO A 32 -12.43 6.69 -1.13
CA PRO A 32 -13.42 5.76 -1.67
C PRO A 32 -12.92 5.15 -2.99
N TYR A 33 -13.18 3.87 -3.18
CA TYR A 33 -12.86 3.18 -4.42
C TYR A 33 -13.92 2.12 -4.68
N ILE A 34 -14.01 1.68 -5.94
CA ILE A 34 -14.90 0.59 -6.32
C ILE A 34 -14.09 -0.68 -6.35
N SER A 35 -14.48 -1.67 -5.53
CA SER A 35 -13.80 -2.95 -5.52
C SER A 35 -14.14 -3.76 -6.78
N PRO A 36 -13.15 -4.29 -7.50
CA PRO A 36 -13.42 -5.14 -8.67
C PRO A 36 -13.99 -6.51 -8.30
N ILE A 37 -14.00 -6.87 -7.02
CA ILE A 37 -14.50 -8.17 -6.57
C ILE A 37 -16.01 -8.17 -6.45
N ASP A 38 -16.60 -7.11 -5.90
CA ASP A 38 -18.04 -7.03 -5.67
C ASP A 38 -18.72 -5.83 -6.36
N ASN A 39 -17.95 -5.00 -7.08
CA ASN A 39 -18.44 -3.81 -7.76
C ASN A 39 -19.12 -2.79 -6.83
N LYS A 40 -18.77 -2.82 -5.55
CA LYS A 40 -19.33 -1.90 -4.55
C LYS A 40 -18.28 -0.90 -4.12
N GLN A 41 -18.74 0.25 -3.63
CA GLN A 41 -17.87 1.25 -3.07
C GLN A 41 -17.37 0.81 -1.70
N HIS A 42 -16.06 0.92 -1.50
CA HIS A 42 -15.39 0.62 -0.25
C HIS A 42 -14.55 1.82 0.16
N ARG A 43 -14.06 1.81 1.39
CA ARG A 43 -13.16 2.84 1.91
C ARG A 43 -11.76 2.28 2.04
N TYR A 44 -10.79 3.02 1.52
CA TYR A 44 -9.37 2.69 1.65
C TYR A 44 -8.72 3.70 2.58
N PHE A 45 -7.99 3.20 3.57
CA PHE A 45 -7.26 4.01 4.54
C PHE A 45 -5.77 3.82 4.30
N PRO A 46 -5.12 4.71 3.53
CA PRO A 46 -3.67 4.65 3.39
C PRO A 46 -2.97 4.75 4.74
N ASP A 47 -1.80 4.14 4.86
CA ASP A 47 -1.14 4.01 6.14
C ASP A 47 -0.75 5.36 6.76
N PHE A 48 -0.19 6.28 5.97
CA PHE A 48 0.32 7.55 6.49
C PHE A 48 0.12 8.70 5.52
N LEU A 49 -0.02 9.88 6.09
CA LEU A 49 0.07 11.15 5.37
C LEU A 49 1.20 11.94 6.01
N ILE A 50 2.16 12.42 5.23
CA ILE A 50 3.29 13.18 5.74
C ILE A 50 3.43 14.52 5.01
N GLN A 51 3.97 15.49 5.73
CA GLN A 51 4.32 16.79 5.16
C GLN A 51 5.83 16.98 5.24
N THR A 52 6.45 17.30 4.11
CA THR A 52 7.89 17.54 3.99
C THR A 52 8.12 18.86 3.23
N PRO A 53 9.37 19.34 3.14
CA PRO A 53 9.66 20.52 2.31
C PRO A 53 9.25 20.37 0.85
N LYS A 54 9.13 19.15 0.36
CA LYS A 54 8.71 18.88 -1.02
C LYS A 54 7.20 18.81 -1.18
N GLY A 55 6.44 18.86 -0.07
CA GLY A 55 4.99 18.83 -0.09
C GLY A 55 4.41 17.66 0.70
N TRP A 56 3.18 17.31 0.37
CA TRP A 56 2.45 16.24 1.04
C TRP A 56 2.60 14.93 0.30
N PHE A 57 2.82 13.85 1.05
CA PHE A 57 2.96 12.50 0.53
C PHE A 57 1.98 11.59 1.24
N LEU A 58 1.20 10.85 0.47
CA LEU A 58 0.34 9.79 0.98
C LEU A 58 1.09 8.48 0.82
N ILE A 59 1.26 7.74 1.91
CA ILE A 59 2.19 6.62 1.99
C ILE A 59 1.45 5.33 2.30
N GLU A 60 1.74 4.29 1.52
CA GLU A 60 1.34 2.92 1.79
C GLU A 60 2.58 2.09 2.04
N VAL A 61 2.58 1.32 3.13
CA VAL A 61 3.70 0.43 3.46
C VAL A 61 3.30 -1.00 3.12
N LYS A 62 4.05 -1.64 2.23
CA LYS A 62 3.77 -3.01 1.77
C LYS A 62 5.05 -3.79 1.59
N PRO A 63 5.06 -5.10 1.90
CA PRO A 63 6.18 -5.94 1.49
C PRO A 63 6.35 -5.92 -0.02
N LEU A 64 7.58 -6.01 -0.49
CA LEU A 64 7.90 -5.94 -1.91
C LEU A 64 7.08 -6.96 -2.72
N THR A 65 6.91 -8.17 -2.20
CA THR A 65 6.14 -9.23 -2.86
C THR A 65 4.68 -8.83 -3.08
N GLN A 66 4.12 -7.97 -2.22
CA GLN A 66 2.73 -7.51 -2.34
C GLN A 66 2.62 -6.21 -3.13
N SER A 67 3.73 -5.59 -3.47
CA SER A 67 3.75 -4.38 -4.30
C SER A 67 3.76 -4.69 -5.80
N ARG A 68 3.77 -5.96 -6.15
CA ARG A 68 3.83 -6.47 -7.52
C ARG A 68 2.71 -7.46 -7.77
N PRO A 69 2.26 -7.62 -9.04
CA PRO A 69 1.28 -8.65 -9.33
C PRO A 69 1.84 -10.04 -9.06
N PRO A 70 0.99 -11.01 -8.66
CA PRO A 70 1.45 -12.38 -8.48
C PRO A 70 1.90 -12.96 -9.82
N LYS A 71 2.82 -13.93 -9.76
CA LYS A 71 3.27 -14.65 -10.95
C LYS A 71 2.07 -15.37 -11.57
N LYS A 72 1.98 -15.33 -12.89
CA LYS A 72 0.96 -16.10 -13.61
C LYS A 72 1.23 -17.59 -13.47
N LEU A 73 0.21 -18.35 -13.07
CA LEU A 73 0.28 -19.79 -12.95
C LEU A 73 -0.77 -20.42 -13.85
N VAL A 74 -0.47 -21.64 -14.35
CA VAL A 74 -1.43 -22.43 -15.11
C VAL A 74 -2.34 -23.14 -14.10
N VAL A 75 -3.57 -22.61 -13.95
CA VAL A 75 -4.49 -23.02 -12.90
C VAL A 75 -4.86 -24.49 -12.99
N GLU A 76 -5.02 -25.02 -14.20
CA GLU A 76 -5.42 -26.43 -14.42
C GLU A 76 -4.42 -27.43 -13.87
N ASN A 77 -3.15 -27.04 -13.76
CA ASN A 77 -2.09 -27.94 -13.30
C ASN A 77 -1.85 -27.86 -11.79
N LEU A 78 -2.65 -27.07 -11.07
CA LEU A 78 -2.45 -26.88 -9.64
C LEU A 78 -3.36 -27.76 -8.81
N GLU A 79 -2.84 -28.22 -7.67
CA GLU A 79 -3.66 -28.83 -6.64
C GLU A 79 -4.70 -27.83 -6.16
N LEU A 80 -5.84 -28.32 -5.69
CA LEU A 80 -6.96 -27.49 -5.27
C LEU A 80 -6.55 -26.42 -4.26
N LYS A 81 -5.73 -26.81 -3.27
CA LYS A 81 -5.26 -25.87 -2.24
C LYS A 81 -4.41 -24.74 -2.83
N LYS A 82 -3.51 -25.06 -3.74
CA LYS A 82 -2.67 -24.08 -4.43
C LYS A 82 -3.50 -23.19 -5.36
N LYS A 83 -4.49 -23.80 -6.02
CA LYS A 83 -5.40 -23.06 -6.90
C LYS A 83 -6.17 -21.99 -6.12
N ARG A 84 -6.72 -22.34 -4.96
CA ARG A 84 -7.44 -21.40 -4.10
C ARG A 84 -6.53 -20.27 -3.62
N ARG A 85 -5.31 -20.59 -3.25
CA ARG A 85 -4.33 -19.60 -2.79
C ARG A 85 -3.96 -18.64 -3.92
N TYR A 86 -3.77 -19.16 -5.11
CA TYR A 86 -3.46 -18.33 -6.27
C TYR A 86 -4.61 -17.40 -6.62
N ILE A 87 -5.83 -17.92 -6.67
CA ILE A 87 -7.01 -17.09 -6.94
C ILE A 87 -7.13 -15.97 -5.92
N LYS A 88 -6.95 -16.27 -4.64
CA LYS A 88 -6.99 -15.26 -3.59
C LYS A 88 -5.90 -14.21 -3.77
N SER A 89 -4.70 -14.60 -4.14
CA SER A 89 -3.61 -13.65 -4.36
C SER A 89 -3.91 -12.71 -5.53
N VAL A 90 -4.53 -13.21 -6.59
CA VAL A 90 -4.94 -12.39 -7.73
C VAL A 90 -6.03 -11.40 -7.31
N GLN A 91 -7.04 -11.88 -6.55
CA GLN A 91 -8.10 -11.00 -6.06
C GLN A 91 -7.55 -9.89 -5.17
N THR A 92 -6.66 -10.22 -4.25
CA THR A 92 -6.01 -9.25 -3.38
C THR A 92 -5.25 -8.21 -4.20
N TRP A 93 -4.51 -8.65 -5.21
CA TRP A 93 -3.79 -7.74 -6.09
C TRP A 93 -4.73 -6.79 -6.83
N LEU A 94 -5.83 -7.31 -7.36
CA LEU A 94 -6.81 -6.48 -8.08
C LEU A 94 -7.42 -5.41 -7.17
N VAL A 95 -7.73 -5.77 -5.93
CA VAL A 95 -8.25 -4.82 -4.96
C VAL A 95 -7.21 -3.75 -4.63
N ASN A 96 -5.98 -4.16 -4.37
CA ASN A 96 -4.89 -3.23 -4.08
C ASN A 96 -4.66 -2.27 -5.25
N GLU A 97 -4.66 -2.78 -6.46
CA GLU A 97 -4.49 -1.96 -7.66
C GLU A 97 -5.61 -0.91 -7.76
N ALA A 98 -6.86 -1.30 -7.50
CA ALA A 98 -7.98 -0.36 -7.51
C ALA A 98 -7.83 0.71 -6.43
N LYS A 99 -7.43 0.32 -5.22
CA LYS A 99 -7.16 1.25 -4.12
C LYS A 99 -6.09 2.27 -4.51
N TRP A 100 -4.99 1.80 -5.07
CA TRP A 100 -3.84 2.65 -5.38
C TRP A 100 -4.13 3.59 -6.55
N LYS A 101 -4.89 3.13 -7.53
CA LYS A 101 -5.34 4.01 -8.62
C LYS A 101 -6.24 5.13 -8.10
N ALA A 102 -7.17 4.80 -7.20
CA ALA A 102 -8.04 5.79 -6.58
C ALA A 102 -7.22 6.79 -5.74
N ALA A 103 -6.24 6.30 -4.98
CA ALA A 103 -5.35 7.15 -4.19
C ALA A 103 -4.54 8.10 -5.07
N THR A 104 -4.03 7.60 -6.19
CA THR A 104 -3.27 8.41 -7.13
C THR A 104 -4.12 9.57 -7.68
N LYS A 105 -5.36 9.29 -8.03
CA LYS A 105 -6.29 10.32 -8.53
C LYS A 105 -6.58 11.38 -7.49
N VAL A 106 -6.82 10.98 -6.24
CA VAL A 106 -7.06 11.93 -5.16
C VAL A 106 -5.84 12.80 -4.92
N CYS A 107 -4.65 12.19 -4.91
CA CYS A 107 -3.40 12.92 -4.74
C CYS A 107 -3.16 13.92 -5.87
N GLU A 108 -3.45 13.56 -7.12
CA GLU A 108 -3.34 14.47 -8.23
C GLU A 108 -4.22 15.71 -8.05
N LYS A 109 -5.45 15.52 -7.58
CA LYS A 109 -6.37 16.64 -7.33
C LYS A 109 -5.91 17.55 -6.21
N LYS A 110 -5.25 16.99 -5.19
CA LYS A 110 -4.81 17.75 -4.02
C LYS A 110 -3.39 18.31 -4.15
N GLY A 111 -2.68 17.95 -5.21
CA GLY A 111 -1.27 18.33 -5.35
C GLY A 111 -0.36 17.52 -4.45
N TRP A 112 -0.77 16.34 -4.04
CA TRP A 112 0.01 15.42 -3.22
C TRP A 112 0.66 14.37 -4.10
N SER A 113 1.60 13.62 -3.53
CA SER A 113 2.21 12.44 -4.17
C SER A 113 1.80 11.19 -3.42
N PHE A 114 1.48 10.12 -4.15
CA PHE A 114 1.21 8.82 -3.56
C PHE A 114 2.42 7.93 -3.77
N GLN A 115 2.88 7.26 -2.70
CA GLN A 115 4.03 6.37 -2.77
C GLN A 115 3.80 5.09 -1.99
N ILE A 116 4.28 3.99 -2.53
CA ILE A 116 4.30 2.69 -1.86
C ILE A 116 5.73 2.44 -1.43
N LEU A 117 5.94 2.27 -0.12
CA LEU A 117 7.24 1.97 0.44
C LEU A 117 7.31 0.50 0.82
N THR A 118 8.44 -0.11 0.56
CA THR A 118 8.69 -1.51 0.86
C THR A 118 9.87 -1.63 1.83
N GLU A 119 10.24 -2.85 2.17
CA GLU A 119 11.41 -3.09 3.01
C GLU A 119 12.70 -2.51 2.40
N LYS A 120 12.72 -2.32 1.09
CA LYS A 120 13.90 -1.73 0.43
C LYS A 120 14.18 -0.31 0.88
N GLN A 121 13.14 0.45 1.22
CA GLN A 121 13.28 1.81 1.71
C GLN A 121 13.37 1.88 3.23
N LEU A 122 12.74 0.93 3.94
CA LEU A 122 12.54 1.01 5.38
C LEU A 122 13.51 0.15 6.19
N VAL A 123 14.09 -0.89 5.58
CA VAL A 123 15.07 -1.75 6.25
C VAL A 123 16.44 -1.36 5.71
N PRO A 124 17.36 -0.89 6.59
CA PRO A 124 18.68 -0.49 6.13
C PRO A 124 19.44 -1.66 5.51
N ASP A 125 20.16 -1.39 4.44
CA ASP A 125 21.09 -2.37 3.88
C ASP A 125 22.24 -2.57 4.84
N LYS A 126 22.68 -3.81 4.96
CA LYS A 126 23.82 -4.15 5.80
C LYS A 126 25.10 -4.17 4.97
#